data_639a7bcef6abc906b5bdffcd720fb5ce
#
_entry.id   639a7bcef6abc906b5bdffcd720fb5ce
#
_cell.length_a   1.000
_cell.length_b   1.000
_cell.length_c   1.000
_cell.angle_alpha   90.00
_cell.angle_beta   90.00
_cell.angle_gamma   90.00
#
_symmetry.space_group_name_H-M   'P 1'
#
loop_
_entity.id
_entity.type
_entity.pdbx_description
1 polymer ?
#
loop_
_entity_poly.entity_id
_entity_poly.type
_entity_poly.pdbx_seq_one_letter_code
_entity_poly.pdbx_strand_id
1 'polypeptide(L)'
;MVKSYTVGGILMNYYEPLLLTPGPTPVPNEINHALGLPMVGHRSPDFEIIAKKAFNNLKPIFGTDNEVMILTSSGTSVLEASMLNIVNPDDHFVVIVSGAFGNRFKQIAETYYKNVHIYNVEWGQPVNVNDFITYLSHLEHTITAVFTQFCETSTAVLHPVAELGKALKLFNEAIYFIVDGVSCIGAVDVDLKRDYIDVLVSGSQKAIMLPPGLAFVAYSNRALQRFQEVTTPRFYLNLNKYFDSLQQDSTPFTPNVGLFRAVNAYADLINAEGFKNTIKRHYIIRDGLRAALRALDLELLVEDDFASPTVTSFIPTDKDELTHIKSTLKTKFNITIAGGQGKLKGKILRIGHMGKVSPFDILAVVSALEVILTDYRQTNYIGQGITKFSEVIHSEA
;
A
#
# COMPACT_ATOMS: atom_id res chain seq x y z
N MET A 1 -25.08 -9.47 12.23
CA MET A 1 -25.47 -10.90 12.10
C MET A 1 -24.21 -11.73 12.26
N VAL A 2 -24.04 -12.44 13.37
CA VAL A 2 -22.93 -13.38 13.58
C VAL A 2 -23.17 -14.54 12.62
N LYS A 3 -22.28 -14.75 11.64
CA LYS A 3 -22.39 -15.92 10.77
C LYS A 3 -21.89 -17.15 11.54
N SER A 4 -22.70 -18.17 11.64
CA SER A 4 -22.33 -19.47 12.19
C SER A 4 -21.52 -20.27 11.17
N TYR A 5 -20.44 -20.90 11.61
CA TYR A 5 -19.62 -21.81 10.81
C TYR A 5 -19.66 -23.22 11.40
N THR A 6 -19.62 -24.24 10.55
CA THR A 6 -19.67 -25.64 11.00
C THR A 6 -18.34 -26.31 10.68
N VAL A 7 -17.64 -26.80 11.69
CA VAL A 7 -16.47 -27.69 11.53
C VAL A 7 -16.83 -29.02 12.18
N GLY A 8 -16.81 -30.11 11.40
CA GLY A 8 -17.21 -31.44 11.90
C GLY A 8 -18.63 -31.50 12.46
N GLY A 9 -19.58 -30.72 11.92
CA GLY A 9 -20.96 -30.62 12.42
C GLY A 9 -21.17 -29.73 13.65
N ILE A 10 -20.12 -29.11 14.19
CA ILE A 10 -20.17 -28.24 15.37
C ILE A 10 -20.38 -26.79 14.89
N LEU A 11 -21.42 -26.12 15.38
CA LEU A 11 -21.73 -24.71 15.11
C LEU A 11 -20.77 -23.80 15.89
N MET A 12 -19.95 -23.03 15.19
CA MET A 12 -18.98 -22.12 15.80
C MET A 12 -19.41 -20.66 15.57
N ASN A 13 -19.85 -19.98 16.62
CA ASN A 13 -20.43 -18.63 16.56
C ASN A 13 -19.49 -17.51 17.01
N TYR A 14 -18.22 -17.79 17.32
CA TYR A 14 -17.35 -16.86 18.05
C TYR A 14 -16.18 -16.29 17.24
N TYR A 15 -16.01 -16.69 15.96
CA TYR A 15 -14.82 -16.30 15.22
C TYR A 15 -15.07 -15.06 14.39
N GLU A 16 -14.29 -14.02 14.65
CA GLU A 16 -14.17 -12.91 13.73
C GLU A 16 -13.64 -13.38 12.37
N PRO A 17 -14.13 -12.80 11.26
CA PRO A 17 -13.62 -13.12 9.93
C PRO A 17 -12.12 -12.80 9.86
N LEU A 18 -11.30 -13.75 9.42
CA LEU A 18 -9.90 -13.47 9.12
C LEU A 18 -9.82 -12.71 7.79
N LEU A 19 -9.45 -11.43 7.88
CA LEU A 19 -9.38 -10.52 6.74
C LEU A 19 -7.95 -10.44 6.20
N LEU A 20 -7.68 -11.14 5.12
CA LEU A 20 -6.39 -11.18 4.40
C LEU A 20 -6.51 -10.56 3.00
N THR A 21 -7.25 -9.46 2.89
CA THR A 21 -7.31 -8.64 1.67
C THR A 21 -6.16 -7.65 1.62
N PRO A 22 -5.71 -7.19 0.43
CA PRO A 22 -4.71 -6.12 0.30
C PRO A 22 -5.28 -4.74 0.66
N GLY A 23 -5.92 -4.63 1.82
CA GLY A 23 -6.61 -3.47 2.36
C GLY A 23 -8.09 -3.37 1.96
N PRO A 24 -8.97 -2.87 2.89
CA PRO A 24 -8.59 -2.51 4.24
C PRO A 24 -8.10 -3.70 5.07
N THR A 25 -7.26 -3.41 6.07
CA THR A 25 -6.64 -4.41 6.96
C THR A 25 -7.35 -4.49 8.30
N PRO A 26 -7.16 -5.57 9.09
CA PRO A 26 -7.60 -5.59 10.48
C PRO A 26 -7.02 -4.42 11.28
N VAL A 27 -7.84 -3.82 12.13
CA VAL A 27 -7.45 -2.68 12.97
C VAL A 27 -7.08 -3.17 14.36
N PRO A 28 -5.90 -2.80 14.93
CA PRO A 28 -5.54 -3.11 16.31
C PRO A 28 -6.52 -2.55 17.35
N ASN A 29 -6.65 -3.22 18.50
CA ASN A 29 -7.56 -2.78 19.57
C ASN A 29 -7.14 -1.43 20.14
N GLU A 30 -5.85 -1.13 20.22
CA GLU A 30 -5.30 0.14 20.68
C GLU A 30 -5.76 1.31 19.79
N ILE A 31 -5.81 1.08 18.49
CA ILE A 31 -6.31 2.03 17.50
C ILE A 31 -7.83 2.19 17.65
N ASN A 32 -8.59 1.09 17.81
CA ASN A 32 -10.03 1.15 18.05
C ASN A 32 -10.35 1.89 19.35
N HIS A 33 -9.55 1.73 20.41
CA HIS A 33 -9.68 2.50 21.64
C HIS A 33 -9.48 3.99 21.41
N ALA A 34 -8.42 4.37 20.69
CA ALA A 34 -8.14 5.78 20.37
C ALA A 34 -9.26 6.46 19.57
N LEU A 35 -9.91 5.71 18.67
CA LEU A 35 -11.06 6.18 17.90
C LEU A 35 -12.31 6.44 18.77
N GLY A 36 -12.46 5.69 19.87
CA GLY A 36 -13.61 5.80 20.80
C GLY A 36 -13.46 6.91 21.85
N LEU A 37 -12.34 7.64 21.91
CA LEU A 37 -12.13 8.72 22.88
C LEU A 37 -13.08 9.91 22.64
N PRO A 38 -13.47 10.66 23.71
CA PRO A 38 -14.36 11.82 23.59
C PRO A 38 -13.88 12.83 22.55
N MET A 39 -14.81 13.40 21.78
CA MET A 39 -14.52 14.40 20.76
C MET A 39 -13.95 15.69 21.38
N VAL A 40 -12.98 16.31 20.70
CA VAL A 40 -12.47 17.66 21.01
C VAL A 40 -12.76 18.60 19.84
N GLY A 41 -12.84 19.90 20.11
CA GLY A 41 -13.00 20.90 19.07
C GLY A 41 -11.76 20.96 18.14
N HIS A 42 -11.95 20.83 16.85
CA HIS A 42 -10.85 20.79 15.87
C HIS A 42 -10.11 22.13 15.69
N ARG A 43 -10.51 23.18 16.40
CA ARG A 43 -9.84 24.50 16.47
C ARG A 43 -9.43 24.82 17.93
N SER A 44 -9.30 23.81 18.78
CA SER A 44 -8.89 23.97 20.17
C SER A 44 -7.41 23.60 20.36
N PRO A 45 -6.77 24.12 21.43
CA PRO A 45 -5.41 23.72 21.81
C PRO A 45 -5.27 22.20 22.00
N ASP A 46 -6.30 21.51 22.46
CA ASP A 46 -6.29 20.04 22.60
C ASP A 46 -6.11 19.35 21.25
N PHE A 47 -6.74 19.86 20.18
CA PHE A 47 -6.56 19.30 18.84
C PHE A 47 -5.17 19.64 18.27
N GLU A 48 -4.66 20.85 18.51
CA GLU A 48 -3.32 21.26 18.05
C GLU A 48 -2.24 20.31 18.61
N ILE A 49 -2.34 19.93 19.88
CA ILE A 49 -1.43 18.94 20.51
C ILE A 49 -1.54 17.58 19.79
N ILE A 50 -2.77 17.12 19.51
CA ILE A 50 -3.00 15.85 18.81
C ILE A 50 -2.45 15.89 17.39
N ALA A 51 -2.70 16.97 16.65
CA ALA A 51 -2.31 17.14 15.27
C ALA A 51 -0.78 17.25 15.13
N LYS A 52 -0.13 18.09 15.95
CA LYS A 52 1.32 18.20 16.01
C LYS A 52 2.01 16.86 16.22
N LYS A 53 1.52 16.07 17.21
CA LYS A 53 2.05 14.73 17.47
C LYS A 53 1.85 13.85 16.25
N ALA A 54 0.68 13.88 15.58
CA ALA A 54 0.39 13.06 14.43
C ALA A 54 1.27 13.40 13.22
N PHE A 55 1.46 14.68 12.89
CA PHE A 55 2.33 15.12 11.79
C PHE A 55 3.78 14.66 11.98
N ASN A 56 4.31 14.77 13.22
CA ASN A 56 5.67 14.39 13.53
C ASN A 56 5.88 12.87 13.62
N ASN A 57 4.91 12.14 14.15
CA ASN A 57 4.97 10.69 14.29
C ASN A 57 5.07 9.95 12.95
N LEU A 58 4.61 10.56 11.85
CA LEU A 58 4.68 9.98 10.51
C LEU A 58 6.05 10.18 9.83
N LYS A 59 6.89 11.10 10.30
CA LYS A 59 8.21 11.38 9.68
C LYS A 59 9.07 10.13 9.49
N PRO A 60 9.34 9.31 10.52
CA PRO A 60 10.17 8.12 10.35
C PRO A 60 9.51 7.05 9.46
N ILE A 61 8.19 7.01 9.41
CA ILE A 61 7.43 6.06 8.61
C ILE A 61 7.53 6.39 7.10
N PHE A 62 7.60 7.69 6.79
CA PHE A 62 7.74 8.20 5.42
C PHE A 62 9.18 8.53 5.03
N GLY A 63 10.15 8.32 5.92
CA GLY A 63 11.55 8.63 5.66
C GLY A 63 11.78 10.10 5.28
N THR A 64 11.25 11.02 6.07
CA THR A 64 11.33 12.47 5.80
C THR A 64 11.64 13.28 7.06
N ASP A 65 12.36 14.40 6.89
CA ASP A 65 12.57 15.38 7.96
C ASP A 65 11.39 16.37 8.07
N ASN A 66 10.60 16.51 7.01
CA ASN A 66 9.43 17.39 6.97
C ASN A 66 8.23 16.72 7.65
N GLU A 67 7.35 17.52 8.23
CA GLU A 67 6.07 17.03 8.74
C GLU A 67 5.19 16.52 7.61
N VAL A 68 4.52 15.39 7.85
CA VAL A 68 3.67 14.74 6.83
C VAL A 68 2.28 15.37 6.83
N MET A 69 1.84 15.86 5.70
CA MET A 69 0.47 16.40 5.55
C MET A 69 -0.57 15.30 5.68
N ILE A 70 -1.64 15.57 6.43
CA ILE A 70 -2.74 14.63 6.66
C ILE A 70 -4.04 15.23 6.09
N LEU A 71 -4.64 14.53 5.15
CA LEU A 71 -5.91 14.87 4.53
C LEU A 71 -7.01 13.93 5.05
N THR A 72 -8.17 14.45 5.44
CA THR A 72 -9.37 13.64 5.71
C THR A 72 -9.96 13.19 4.39
N SER A 73 -9.45 12.08 3.86
CA SER A 73 -9.76 11.62 2.51
C SER A 73 -9.31 10.16 2.28
N SER A 74 -9.23 9.74 1.02
CA SER A 74 -8.75 8.42 0.59
C SER A 74 -7.41 8.50 -0.13
N GLY A 75 -6.69 7.36 -0.27
CA GLY A 75 -5.44 7.30 -1.05
C GLY A 75 -5.59 7.85 -2.47
N THR A 76 -6.75 7.64 -3.13
CA THR A 76 -6.99 8.19 -4.48
C THR A 76 -6.92 9.72 -4.52
N SER A 77 -7.38 10.41 -3.49
CA SER A 77 -7.34 11.88 -3.47
C SER A 77 -5.93 12.45 -3.39
N VAL A 78 -4.98 11.73 -2.74
CA VAL A 78 -3.60 12.20 -2.69
C VAL A 78 -2.81 11.82 -3.94
N LEU A 79 -3.22 10.81 -4.71
CA LEU A 79 -2.75 10.61 -6.08
C LEU A 79 -3.13 11.82 -6.94
N GLU A 80 -4.38 12.23 -6.88
CA GLU A 80 -4.90 13.41 -7.58
C GLU A 80 -4.23 14.70 -7.08
N ALA A 81 -4.15 14.89 -5.76
CA ALA A 81 -3.51 16.05 -5.16
C ALA A 81 -2.03 16.18 -5.58
N SER A 82 -1.26 15.08 -5.57
CA SER A 82 0.15 15.10 -5.97
C SER A 82 0.31 15.61 -7.40
N MET A 83 -0.55 15.17 -8.30
CA MET A 83 -0.54 15.59 -9.70
C MET A 83 -0.93 17.07 -9.87
N LEU A 84 -2.05 17.48 -9.25
CA LEU A 84 -2.55 18.85 -9.36
C LEU A 84 -1.62 19.91 -8.72
N ASN A 85 -0.69 19.52 -7.85
CA ASN A 85 0.25 20.42 -7.20
C ASN A 85 1.68 20.36 -7.80
N ILE A 86 1.95 19.44 -8.73
CA ILE A 86 3.25 19.31 -9.40
C ILE A 86 3.17 19.75 -10.88
N VAL A 87 2.07 19.46 -11.56
CA VAL A 87 1.94 19.59 -13.02
C VAL A 87 1.13 20.83 -13.39
N ASN A 88 1.68 21.67 -14.27
CA ASN A 88 0.94 22.76 -14.93
C ASN A 88 0.18 22.23 -16.16
N PRO A 89 -0.85 22.96 -16.66
CA PRO A 89 -1.66 22.50 -17.80
C PRO A 89 -0.86 22.16 -19.07
N ASP A 90 0.25 22.86 -19.31
CA ASP A 90 1.07 22.69 -20.51
C ASP A 90 2.30 21.79 -20.29
N ASP A 91 2.54 21.30 -19.07
CA ASP A 91 3.65 20.42 -18.76
C ASP A 91 3.48 19.06 -19.44
N HIS A 92 4.61 18.48 -19.89
CA HIS A 92 4.69 17.10 -20.31
C HIS A 92 5.21 16.24 -19.16
N PHE A 93 4.57 15.11 -18.90
CA PHE A 93 4.94 14.22 -17.81
C PHE A 93 4.63 12.76 -18.13
N VAL A 94 5.27 11.85 -17.40
CA VAL A 94 5.14 10.41 -17.62
C VAL A 94 4.42 9.73 -16.47
N VAL A 95 3.52 8.80 -16.80
CA VAL A 95 2.90 7.87 -15.85
C VAL A 95 3.32 6.45 -16.18
N ILE A 96 3.94 5.76 -15.22
CA ILE A 96 4.28 4.35 -15.32
C ILE A 96 3.04 3.51 -14.96
N VAL A 97 2.65 2.60 -15.85
CA VAL A 97 1.48 1.75 -15.70
C VAL A 97 1.89 0.28 -15.72
N SER A 98 1.94 -0.34 -14.54
CA SER A 98 2.28 -1.76 -14.32
C SER A 98 1.12 -2.59 -13.77
N GLY A 99 -0.04 -1.96 -13.57
CA GLY A 99 -1.22 -2.59 -13.00
C GLY A 99 -2.42 -1.67 -12.89
N ALA A 100 -3.38 -2.06 -12.06
CA ALA A 100 -4.63 -1.31 -11.89
C ALA A 100 -4.44 0.03 -11.20
N PHE A 101 -3.45 0.16 -10.30
CA PHE A 101 -3.19 1.42 -9.60
C PHE A 101 -2.36 2.38 -10.45
N GLY A 102 -1.41 1.90 -11.26
CA GLY A 102 -0.79 2.69 -12.32
C GLY A 102 -1.81 3.19 -13.33
N ASN A 103 -2.76 2.34 -13.72
CA ASN A 103 -3.86 2.76 -14.60
C ASN A 103 -4.78 3.81 -13.94
N ARG A 104 -4.90 3.82 -12.60
CA ARG A 104 -5.62 4.88 -11.87
C ARG A 104 -4.90 6.22 -11.97
N PHE A 105 -3.57 6.27 -11.79
CA PHE A 105 -2.78 7.47 -12.05
C PHE A 105 -2.98 7.97 -13.49
N LYS A 106 -2.92 7.06 -14.47
CA LYS A 106 -3.21 7.38 -15.87
C LYS A 106 -4.59 8.02 -16.03
N GLN A 107 -5.65 7.42 -15.46
CA GLN A 107 -7.02 7.95 -15.56
C GLN A 107 -7.15 9.34 -14.93
N ILE A 108 -6.50 9.59 -13.78
CA ILE A 108 -6.44 10.92 -13.17
C ILE A 108 -5.73 11.88 -14.12
N ALA A 109 -4.57 11.51 -14.65
CA ALA A 109 -3.80 12.33 -15.57
C ALA A 109 -4.61 12.73 -16.80
N GLU A 110 -5.23 11.78 -17.48
CA GLU A 110 -6.05 11.99 -18.67
C GLU A 110 -7.33 12.82 -18.40
N THR A 111 -7.77 12.90 -17.13
CA THR A 111 -8.91 13.76 -16.74
C THR A 111 -8.55 15.25 -16.74
N TYR A 112 -7.33 15.59 -16.36
CA TYR A 112 -6.91 16.97 -16.15
C TYR A 112 -5.94 17.51 -17.22
N TYR A 113 -5.19 16.63 -17.91
CA TYR A 113 -4.06 17.02 -18.74
C TYR A 113 -4.10 16.38 -20.12
N LYS A 114 -3.53 17.08 -21.12
CA LYS A 114 -3.42 16.58 -22.50
C LYS A 114 -2.07 15.98 -22.82
N ASN A 115 -1.02 16.43 -22.15
CA ASN A 115 0.38 16.08 -22.46
C ASN A 115 0.90 14.95 -21.56
N VAL A 116 0.13 13.88 -21.48
CA VAL A 116 0.43 12.69 -20.67
C VAL A 116 1.13 11.65 -21.53
N HIS A 117 2.34 11.23 -21.12
CA HIS A 117 3.05 10.11 -21.73
C HIS A 117 2.90 8.87 -20.85
N ILE A 118 2.56 7.74 -21.46
CA ILE A 118 2.31 6.49 -20.74
C ILE A 118 3.42 5.49 -21.04
N TYR A 119 4.13 5.07 -19.98
CA TYR A 119 5.06 3.97 -20.05
C TYR A 119 4.41 2.70 -19.49
N ASN A 120 4.11 1.74 -20.38
CA ASN A 120 3.47 0.49 -19.98
C ASN A 120 4.51 -0.56 -19.61
N VAL A 121 4.34 -1.15 -18.44
CA VAL A 121 5.09 -2.31 -17.96
C VAL A 121 4.18 -3.54 -17.98
N GLU A 122 4.70 -4.69 -18.32
CA GLU A 122 3.95 -5.93 -18.26
C GLU A 122 3.46 -6.21 -16.82
N TRP A 123 2.19 -6.59 -16.70
CA TRP A 123 1.60 -6.83 -15.39
C TRP A 123 2.19 -8.07 -14.72
N GLY A 124 2.76 -7.89 -13.54
CA GLY A 124 3.54 -8.90 -12.82
C GLY A 124 5.06 -8.69 -12.93
N GLN A 125 5.51 -7.77 -13.79
CA GLN A 125 6.91 -7.42 -13.94
C GLN A 125 7.23 -6.08 -13.24
N PRO A 126 8.44 -5.91 -12.70
CA PRO A 126 8.93 -4.62 -12.22
C PRO A 126 9.23 -3.68 -13.39
N VAL A 127 9.32 -2.38 -13.13
CA VAL A 127 9.88 -1.46 -14.10
C VAL A 127 11.36 -1.76 -14.32
N ASN A 128 11.77 -1.94 -15.59
CA ASN A 128 13.17 -1.97 -15.95
C ASN A 128 13.69 -0.52 -16.03
N VAL A 129 14.61 -0.17 -15.15
CA VAL A 129 15.11 1.22 -15.02
C VAL A 129 15.83 1.67 -16.29
N ASN A 130 16.68 0.82 -16.89
CA ASN A 130 17.44 1.18 -18.08
C ASN A 130 16.55 1.39 -19.31
N ASP A 131 15.56 0.51 -19.50
CA ASP A 131 14.59 0.62 -20.60
C ASP A 131 13.72 1.88 -20.41
N PHE A 132 13.36 2.21 -19.15
CA PHE A 132 12.62 3.42 -18.86
C PHE A 132 13.41 4.70 -19.14
N ILE A 133 14.69 4.76 -18.77
CA ILE A 133 15.54 5.91 -19.08
C ILE A 133 15.76 6.02 -20.62
N THR A 134 15.91 4.89 -21.31
CA THR A 134 15.97 4.88 -22.77
C THR A 134 14.68 5.43 -23.38
N TYR A 135 13.51 5.02 -22.86
CA TYR A 135 12.21 5.57 -23.29
C TYR A 135 12.17 7.10 -23.09
N LEU A 136 12.59 7.62 -21.93
CA LEU A 136 12.63 9.05 -21.66
C LEU A 136 13.54 9.81 -22.66
N SER A 137 14.67 9.24 -23.04
CA SER A 137 15.61 9.86 -23.98
C SER A 137 15.07 10.00 -25.40
N HIS A 138 14.06 9.24 -25.78
CA HIS A 138 13.38 9.32 -27.08
C HIS A 138 12.17 10.28 -27.10
N LEU A 139 11.78 10.83 -25.95
CA LEU A 139 10.70 11.81 -25.91
C LEU A 139 11.21 13.18 -26.42
N GLU A 140 10.48 13.78 -27.36
CA GLU A 140 10.83 15.08 -27.95
C GLU A 140 10.58 16.27 -27.02
N HIS A 141 9.94 16.04 -25.89
CA HIS A 141 9.50 17.08 -24.94
C HIS A 141 10.28 16.99 -23.63
N THR A 142 10.48 18.14 -23.00
CA THR A 142 11.01 18.21 -21.65
C THR A 142 9.99 17.66 -20.67
N ILE A 143 10.36 16.62 -19.93
CA ILE A 143 9.50 15.98 -18.95
C ILE A 143 9.63 16.68 -17.60
N THR A 144 8.51 17.15 -17.07
CA THR A 144 8.42 17.84 -15.77
C THR A 144 8.38 16.83 -14.61
N ALA A 145 7.65 15.71 -14.77
CA ALA A 145 7.42 14.76 -13.67
C ALA A 145 7.28 13.33 -14.15
N VAL A 146 7.61 12.39 -13.26
CA VAL A 146 7.37 10.95 -13.40
C VAL A 146 6.55 10.46 -12.22
N PHE A 147 5.45 9.76 -12.51
CA PHE A 147 4.53 9.16 -11.53
C PHE A 147 4.62 7.64 -11.59
N THR A 148 4.82 7.00 -10.45
CA THR A 148 4.89 5.53 -10.34
C THR A 148 4.26 5.02 -9.05
N GLN A 149 4.01 3.71 -8.97
CA GLN A 149 3.70 3.02 -7.73
C GLN A 149 4.99 2.53 -7.09
N PHE A 150 5.08 2.52 -5.76
CA PHE A 150 6.10 1.77 -5.05
C PHE A 150 5.73 0.28 -5.06
N CYS A 151 4.50 -0.02 -4.68
CA CYS A 151 3.94 -1.37 -4.77
C CYS A 151 2.65 -1.36 -5.61
N GLU A 152 2.66 -2.05 -6.74
CA GLU A 152 1.45 -2.28 -7.53
C GLU A 152 0.63 -3.41 -6.91
N THR A 153 -0.31 -3.06 -6.06
CA THR A 153 -1.10 -4.03 -5.27
C THR A 153 -1.91 -5.01 -6.12
N SER A 154 -2.28 -4.63 -7.34
CA SER A 154 -3.09 -5.48 -8.22
C SER A 154 -2.32 -6.68 -8.76
N THR A 155 -0.98 -6.59 -8.81
CA THR A 155 -0.06 -7.63 -9.25
C THR A 155 0.82 -8.18 -8.12
N ALA A 156 0.99 -7.43 -7.03
CA ALA A 156 1.93 -7.68 -5.91
C ALA A 156 3.40 -7.41 -6.27
N VAL A 157 3.68 -6.55 -7.25
CA VAL A 157 5.04 -6.12 -7.60
C VAL A 157 5.49 -4.98 -6.71
N LEU A 158 6.70 -5.07 -6.16
CA LEU A 158 7.45 -3.97 -5.55
C LEU A 158 8.42 -3.41 -6.60
N HIS A 159 8.27 -2.15 -6.98
CA HIS A 159 9.15 -1.52 -7.96
C HIS A 159 10.46 -1.05 -7.32
N PRO A 160 11.59 -1.00 -8.07
CA PRO A 160 12.89 -0.55 -7.59
C PRO A 160 12.94 0.99 -7.54
N VAL A 161 12.17 1.58 -6.61
CA VAL A 161 11.96 3.04 -6.52
C VAL A 161 13.25 3.81 -6.25
N ALA A 162 14.12 3.30 -5.39
CA ALA A 162 15.41 3.94 -5.09
C ALA A 162 16.33 3.99 -6.33
N GLU A 163 16.38 2.91 -7.10
CA GLU A 163 17.18 2.84 -8.34
C GLU A 163 16.57 3.76 -9.41
N LEU A 164 15.25 3.77 -9.53
CA LEU A 164 14.54 4.63 -10.47
C LEU A 164 14.74 6.11 -10.14
N GLY A 165 14.61 6.50 -8.86
CA GLY A 165 14.85 7.87 -8.42
C GLY A 165 16.29 8.33 -8.69
N LYS A 166 17.28 7.47 -8.40
CA LYS A 166 18.68 7.73 -8.71
C LYS A 166 18.92 7.90 -10.23
N ALA A 167 18.34 7.03 -11.04
CA ALA A 167 18.47 7.08 -12.49
C ALA A 167 17.83 8.36 -13.08
N LEU A 168 16.64 8.74 -12.59
CA LEU A 168 15.97 9.99 -12.97
C LEU A 168 16.82 11.21 -12.60
N LYS A 169 17.39 11.24 -11.40
CA LYS A 169 18.28 12.33 -10.95
C LYS A 169 19.51 12.48 -11.84
N LEU A 170 20.11 11.37 -12.28
CA LEU A 170 21.26 11.37 -13.18
C LEU A 170 20.87 11.75 -14.62
N PHE A 171 19.69 11.36 -15.08
CA PHE A 171 19.18 11.67 -16.41
C PHE A 171 18.83 13.16 -16.55
N ASN A 172 18.01 13.68 -15.65
CA ASN A 172 17.66 15.10 -15.57
C ASN A 172 17.15 15.43 -14.16
N GLU A 173 17.96 16.17 -13.40
CA GLU A 173 17.64 16.53 -12.01
C GLU A 173 16.40 17.45 -11.86
N ALA A 174 15.94 18.07 -12.94
CA ALA A 174 14.76 18.92 -12.93
C ALA A 174 13.45 18.10 -12.86
N ILE A 175 13.46 16.81 -13.24
CA ILE A 175 12.28 15.95 -13.18
C ILE A 175 11.84 15.73 -11.74
N TYR A 176 10.56 15.99 -11.45
CA TYR A 176 9.94 15.64 -10.18
C TYR A 176 9.58 14.16 -10.18
N PHE A 177 9.88 13.48 -9.07
CA PHE A 177 9.59 12.05 -8.91
C PHE A 177 8.49 11.84 -7.86
N ILE A 178 7.34 11.34 -8.29
CA ILE A 178 6.14 11.15 -7.48
C ILE A 178 5.83 9.68 -7.32
N VAL A 179 5.69 9.21 -6.08
CA VAL A 179 5.55 7.81 -5.73
C VAL A 179 4.27 7.54 -4.95
N ASP A 180 3.45 6.63 -5.47
CA ASP A 180 2.32 6.03 -4.76
C ASP A 180 2.81 4.91 -3.85
N GLY A 181 2.90 5.18 -2.55
CA GLY A 181 3.24 4.21 -1.51
C GLY A 181 2.02 3.70 -0.72
N VAL A 182 0.80 3.89 -1.24
CA VAL A 182 -0.44 3.58 -0.51
C VAL A 182 -0.44 2.17 0.08
N SER A 183 0.03 1.16 -0.61
CA SER A 183 -0.05 -0.23 -0.15
C SER A 183 1.17 -0.74 0.60
N CYS A 184 2.27 0.01 0.67
CA CYS A 184 3.49 -0.50 1.29
C CYS A 184 4.11 0.42 2.36
N ILE A 185 3.74 1.71 2.44
CA ILE A 185 4.27 2.59 3.49
C ILE A 185 3.83 2.08 4.88
N GLY A 186 4.82 1.91 5.76
CA GLY A 186 4.70 1.20 7.03
C GLY A 186 5.25 -0.23 7.00
N ALA A 187 5.61 -0.75 5.81
CA ALA A 187 6.15 -2.11 5.61
C ALA A 187 7.41 -2.14 4.72
N VAL A 188 7.91 -1.00 4.27
CA VAL A 188 9.13 -0.85 3.47
C VAL A 188 10.04 0.19 4.08
N ASP A 189 11.34 0.04 3.88
CA ASP A 189 12.32 1.09 4.14
C ASP A 189 12.29 2.12 3.02
N VAL A 190 12.05 3.37 3.36
CA VAL A 190 12.02 4.48 2.42
C VAL A 190 12.65 5.72 3.04
N ASP A 191 13.33 6.51 2.23
CA ASP A 191 13.87 7.81 2.62
C ASP A 191 13.78 8.74 1.40
N LEU A 192 13.00 9.82 1.53
CA LEU A 192 12.74 10.73 0.40
C LEU A 192 14.03 11.29 -0.21
N LYS A 193 15.01 11.61 0.62
CA LYS A 193 16.26 12.21 0.18
C LYS A 193 17.19 11.17 -0.45
N ARG A 194 17.37 10.02 0.20
CA ARG A 194 18.19 8.90 -0.30
C ARG A 194 17.64 8.37 -1.63
N ASP A 195 16.32 8.24 -1.72
CA ASP A 195 15.64 7.61 -2.85
C ASP A 195 15.19 8.63 -3.92
N TYR A 196 15.58 9.91 -3.74
CA TYR A 196 15.28 11.03 -4.66
C TYR A 196 13.79 11.24 -4.94
N ILE A 197 12.92 10.97 -3.96
CA ILE A 197 11.47 11.13 -4.08
C ILE A 197 11.08 12.57 -3.73
N ASP A 198 10.30 13.21 -4.60
CA ASP A 198 9.78 14.55 -4.36
C ASP A 198 8.46 14.55 -3.63
N VAL A 199 7.57 13.62 -3.98
CA VAL A 199 6.28 13.45 -3.30
C VAL A 199 6.02 11.95 -3.11
N LEU A 200 5.77 11.56 -1.85
CA LEU A 200 5.38 10.21 -1.47
C LEU A 200 3.98 10.26 -0.84
N VAL A 201 3.05 9.52 -1.40
CA VAL A 201 1.66 9.51 -0.91
C VAL A 201 1.29 8.16 -0.34
N SER A 202 0.37 8.16 0.66
CA SER A 202 -0.16 6.92 1.24
C SER A 202 -1.60 7.09 1.72
N GLY A 203 -2.19 5.99 2.20
CA GLY A 203 -3.54 5.94 2.76
C GLY A 203 -3.60 5.16 4.06
N SER A 204 -4.56 5.49 4.91
CA SER A 204 -4.64 4.99 6.29
C SER A 204 -4.92 3.48 6.42
N GLN A 205 -5.66 2.87 5.49
CA GLN A 205 -6.25 1.53 5.60
C GLN A 205 -5.37 0.39 5.08
N LYS A 206 -4.06 0.58 5.02
CA LYS A 206 -3.07 -0.37 4.52
C LYS A 206 -2.10 -0.78 5.64
N ALA A 207 -0.80 -0.80 5.40
CA ALA A 207 0.18 -1.17 6.42
C ALA A 207 0.19 -0.22 7.63
N ILE A 208 -0.38 0.98 7.51
CA ILE A 208 -0.62 1.91 8.63
C ILE A 208 -1.75 1.45 9.57
N MET A 209 -2.49 0.39 9.26
CA MET A 209 -3.46 -0.32 10.13
C MET A 209 -4.63 0.54 10.66
N LEU A 210 -4.89 1.71 10.08
CA LEU A 210 -6.02 2.55 10.47
C LEU A 210 -7.27 2.20 9.65
N PRO A 211 -8.47 2.55 10.11
CA PRO A 211 -9.64 2.57 9.25
C PRO A 211 -9.44 3.49 8.03
N PRO A 212 -10.15 3.24 6.90
CA PRO A 212 -10.19 4.19 5.80
C PRO A 212 -10.68 5.57 6.26
N GLY A 213 -10.06 6.65 5.76
CA GLY A 213 -10.53 8.01 6.06
C GLY A 213 -9.43 9.06 6.18
N LEU A 214 -8.16 8.66 6.19
CA LEU A 214 -7.01 9.58 6.05
C LEU A 214 -6.17 9.22 4.84
N ALA A 215 -5.54 10.25 4.29
CA ALA A 215 -4.51 10.16 3.28
C ALA A 215 -3.33 11.05 3.67
N PHE A 216 -2.13 10.67 3.26
CA PHE A 216 -0.86 11.23 3.72
C PHE A 216 -0.02 11.69 2.54
N VAL A 217 0.66 12.84 2.69
CA VAL A 217 1.59 13.38 1.70
C VAL A 217 2.88 13.78 2.41
N ALA A 218 3.96 13.07 2.09
CA ALA A 218 5.32 13.51 2.38
C ALA A 218 5.91 14.18 1.15
N TYR A 219 6.76 15.17 1.33
CA TYR A 219 7.25 16.03 0.25
C TYR A 219 8.69 16.50 0.50
N SER A 220 9.43 16.69 -0.59
CA SER A 220 10.73 17.36 -0.57
C SER A 220 10.57 18.89 -0.51
N ASN A 221 11.60 19.61 -0.06
CA ASN A 221 11.58 21.08 -0.07
C ASN A 221 11.40 21.63 -1.49
N ARG A 222 11.94 20.95 -2.50
CA ARG A 222 11.78 21.29 -3.91
C ARG A 222 10.32 21.15 -4.37
N ALA A 223 9.65 20.07 -3.95
CA ALA A 223 8.24 19.87 -4.22
C ALA A 223 7.36 20.95 -3.56
N LEU A 224 7.69 21.36 -2.31
CA LEU A 224 6.97 22.43 -1.63
C LEU A 224 7.05 23.76 -2.40
N GLN A 225 8.23 24.12 -2.93
CA GLN A 225 8.38 25.29 -3.80
C GLN A 225 7.51 25.15 -5.05
N ARG A 226 7.55 23.98 -5.69
CA ARG A 226 6.73 23.71 -6.88
C ARG A 226 5.24 23.82 -6.62
N PHE A 227 4.73 23.42 -5.46
CA PHE A 227 3.31 23.58 -5.09
C PHE A 227 2.85 25.03 -5.14
N GLN A 228 3.72 26.00 -4.85
CA GLN A 228 3.43 27.44 -4.89
C GLN A 228 3.40 27.99 -6.31
N GLU A 229 4.17 27.40 -7.23
CA GLU A 229 4.31 27.87 -8.62
C GLU A 229 3.22 27.33 -9.55
N VAL A 230 2.66 26.15 -9.23
CA VAL A 230 1.68 25.49 -10.11
C VAL A 230 0.35 26.24 -10.13
N THR A 231 -0.13 26.51 -11.33
CA THR A 231 -1.36 27.28 -11.58
C THR A 231 -2.61 26.42 -11.81
N THR A 232 -2.46 25.09 -11.92
CA THR A 232 -3.58 24.15 -12.10
C THR A 232 -4.66 24.38 -11.04
N PRO A 233 -5.93 24.59 -11.43
CA PRO A 233 -7.03 24.88 -10.50
C PRO A 233 -7.28 23.74 -9.51
N ARG A 234 -7.30 24.06 -8.23
CA ARG A 234 -7.55 23.12 -7.14
C ARG A 234 -8.04 23.84 -5.88
N PHE A 235 -8.96 23.28 -5.13
CA PHE A 235 -9.45 23.89 -3.89
C PHE A 235 -9.23 23.02 -2.67
N TYR A 236 -9.93 21.87 -2.57
CA TYR A 236 -9.77 20.93 -1.45
C TYR A 236 -8.41 20.24 -1.47
N LEU A 237 -7.89 19.92 -2.64
CA LEU A 237 -6.61 19.25 -2.88
C LEU A 237 -5.43 20.21 -3.03
N ASN A 238 -5.56 21.47 -2.61
CA ASN A 238 -4.47 22.45 -2.61
C ASN A 238 -3.52 22.21 -1.44
N LEU A 239 -2.37 21.57 -1.70
CA LEU A 239 -1.39 21.21 -0.68
C LEU A 239 -0.75 22.42 0.02
N ASN A 240 -0.73 23.62 -0.60
CA ASN A 240 -0.29 24.83 0.09
C ASN A 240 -1.17 25.17 1.29
N LYS A 241 -2.51 25.00 1.18
CA LYS A 241 -3.42 25.20 2.32
C LYS A 241 -3.14 24.22 3.47
N TYR A 242 -2.80 22.96 3.14
CA TYR A 242 -2.43 21.97 4.15
C TYR A 242 -1.11 22.30 4.80
N PHE A 243 -0.12 22.77 4.02
CA PHE A 243 1.16 23.24 4.54
C PHE A 243 0.98 24.43 5.48
N ASP A 244 0.26 25.48 5.07
CA ASP A 244 0.02 26.68 5.87
C ASP A 244 -0.67 26.35 7.21
N SER A 245 -1.63 25.43 7.18
CA SER A 245 -2.34 24.99 8.40
C SER A 245 -1.48 24.12 9.30
N LEU A 246 -0.64 23.26 8.71
CA LEU A 246 0.28 22.38 9.42
C LEU A 246 1.30 23.20 10.23
N GLN A 247 1.76 24.36 9.72
CA GLN A 247 2.63 25.30 10.46
C GLN A 247 1.96 25.87 11.73
N GLN A 248 0.65 25.72 11.85
CA GLN A 248 -0.14 26.13 13.02
C GLN A 248 -0.68 24.91 13.80
N ASP A 249 -0.07 23.74 13.63
CA ASP A 249 -0.49 22.48 14.24
C ASP A 249 -2.01 22.16 13.96
N SER A 250 -2.52 22.53 12.77
CA SER A 250 -3.93 22.50 12.41
C SER A 250 -4.17 21.92 11.01
N THR A 251 -5.41 21.99 10.55
CA THR A 251 -5.83 21.53 9.20
C THR A 251 -6.68 22.60 8.52
N PRO A 252 -6.64 22.74 7.17
CA PRO A 252 -7.39 23.77 6.47
C PRO A 252 -8.90 23.56 6.48
N PHE A 253 -9.33 22.30 6.62
CA PHE A 253 -10.74 21.89 6.65
C PHE A 253 -10.98 21.04 7.90
N THR A 254 -12.25 20.79 8.25
CA THR A 254 -12.62 19.97 9.42
C THR A 254 -12.01 18.56 9.30
N PRO A 255 -11.12 18.16 10.23
CA PRO A 255 -10.44 16.87 10.18
C PRO A 255 -11.29 15.76 10.83
N ASN A 256 -10.93 14.52 10.55
CA ASN A 256 -11.37 13.39 11.36
C ASN A 256 -10.51 13.29 12.64
N VAL A 257 -10.95 13.95 13.70
CA VAL A 257 -10.23 14.03 14.98
C VAL A 257 -9.90 12.65 15.57
N GLY A 258 -10.85 11.70 15.49
CA GLY A 258 -10.64 10.33 15.95
C GLY A 258 -9.49 9.63 15.21
N LEU A 259 -9.42 9.79 13.89
CA LEU A 259 -8.33 9.21 13.09
C LEU A 259 -6.98 9.90 13.34
N PHE A 260 -6.93 11.19 13.69
CA PHE A 260 -5.66 11.83 14.13
C PHE A 260 -5.14 11.20 15.43
N ARG A 261 -6.02 10.90 16.40
CA ARG A 261 -5.65 10.11 17.60
C ARG A 261 -5.18 8.71 17.24
N ALA A 262 -5.85 8.08 16.27
CA ALA A 262 -5.47 6.76 15.79
C ALA A 262 -4.07 6.75 15.14
N VAL A 263 -3.66 7.83 14.44
CA VAL A 263 -2.27 7.98 13.95
C VAL A 263 -1.28 7.96 15.11
N ASN A 264 -1.59 8.63 16.21
CA ASN A 264 -0.72 8.63 17.39
C ASN A 264 -0.63 7.24 18.04
N ALA A 265 -1.77 6.53 18.16
CA ALA A 265 -1.79 5.17 18.68
C ALA A 265 -1.02 4.18 17.76
N TYR A 266 -1.12 4.36 16.44
CA TYR A 266 -0.32 3.61 15.48
C TYR A 266 1.18 3.81 15.71
N ALA A 267 1.61 5.07 15.86
CA ALA A 267 3.02 5.37 16.09
C ALA A 267 3.52 4.77 17.43
N ASP A 268 2.71 4.79 18.47
CA ASP A 268 3.04 4.18 19.76
C ASP A 268 3.23 2.64 19.62
N LEU A 269 2.39 1.96 18.80
CA LEU A 269 2.54 0.53 18.46
C LEU A 269 3.83 0.25 17.68
N ILE A 270 4.11 1.05 16.64
CA ILE A 270 5.30 0.89 15.81
C ILE A 270 6.58 1.17 16.59
N ASN A 271 6.57 2.15 17.49
CA ASN A 271 7.70 2.43 18.37
C ASN A 271 7.95 1.29 19.37
N ALA A 272 6.89 0.67 19.89
CA ALA A 272 7.01 -0.48 20.79
C ALA A 272 7.57 -1.73 20.09
N GLU A 273 7.20 -2.00 18.85
CA GLU A 273 7.76 -3.09 18.02
C GLU A 273 9.17 -2.74 17.50
N GLY A 274 9.43 -1.46 17.25
CA GLY A 274 10.57 -0.94 16.51
C GLY A 274 10.31 -0.97 15.00
N PHE A 275 10.38 0.20 14.34
CA PHE A 275 9.99 0.30 12.91
C PHE A 275 10.77 -0.65 11.99
N LYS A 276 12.07 -0.84 12.23
CA LYS A 276 12.87 -1.82 11.48
C LYS A 276 12.38 -3.26 11.68
N ASN A 277 11.94 -3.61 12.88
CA ASN A 277 11.38 -4.92 13.18
C ASN A 277 10.02 -5.11 12.49
N THR A 278 9.20 -4.06 12.46
CA THR A 278 7.93 -4.06 11.70
C THR A 278 8.19 -4.36 10.22
N ILE A 279 9.18 -3.70 9.60
CA ILE A 279 9.57 -3.99 8.22
C ILE A 279 10.06 -5.44 8.09
N LYS A 280 11.02 -5.87 8.92
CA LYS A 280 11.56 -7.25 8.90
C LYS A 280 10.44 -8.28 9.00
N ARG A 281 9.47 -8.09 9.89
CA ARG A 281 8.31 -8.98 10.06
C ARG A 281 7.50 -9.15 8.77
N HIS A 282 7.27 -8.07 8.04
CA HIS A 282 6.53 -8.13 6.77
C HIS A 282 7.27 -8.95 5.72
N TYR A 283 8.60 -8.82 5.62
CA TYR A 283 9.42 -9.61 4.69
C TYR A 283 9.45 -11.10 5.09
N ILE A 284 9.64 -11.42 6.37
CA ILE A 284 9.62 -12.80 6.87
C ILE A 284 8.27 -13.48 6.58
N ILE A 285 7.16 -12.78 6.85
CA ILE A 285 5.80 -13.28 6.56
C ILE A 285 5.61 -13.50 5.06
N ARG A 286 6.07 -12.57 4.22
CA ARG A 286 6.06 -12.70 2.76
C ARG A 286 6.79 -13.97 2.32
N ASP A 287 8.01 -14.15 2.77
CA ASP A 287 8.87 -15.24 2.32
C ASP A 287 8.34 -16.60 2.78
N GLY A 288 7.85 -16.68 4.03
CA GLY A 288 7.18 -17.87 4.54
C GLY A 288 5.92 -18.22 3.74
N LEU A 289 5.05 -17.24 3.46
CA LEU A 289 3.84 -17.47 2.65
C LEU A 289 4.19 -17.93 1.23
N ARG A 290 5.18 -17.32 0.59
CA ARG A 290 5.62 -17.69 -0.75
C ARG A 290 6.18 -19.10 -0.80
N ALA A 291 6.99 -19.49 0.18
CA ALA A 291 7.49 -20.87 0.34
C ALA A 291 6.35 -21.88 0.53
N ALA A 292 5.36 -21.54 1.35
CA ALA A 292 4.18 -22.36 1.54
C ALA A 292 3.36 -22.56 0.26
N LEU A 293 3.09 -21.46 -0.48
CA LEU A 293 2.31 -21.55 -1.73
C LEU A 293 3.00 -22.41 -2.78
N ARG A 294 4.34 -22.31 -2.91
CA ARG A 294 5.11 -23.20 -3.80
C ARG A 294 5.01 -24.67 -3.40
N ALA A 295 5.04 -24.98 -2.09
CA ALA A 295 4.89 -26.35 -1.60
C ALA A 295 3.47 -26.92 -1.85
N LEU A 296 2.50 -26.06 -2.14
CA LEU A 296 1.15 -26.44 -2.53
C LEU A 296 0.96 -26.43 -4.06
N ASP A 297 2.03 -26.42 -4.85
CA ASP A 297 2.02 -26.35 -6.32
C ASP A 297 1.19 -25.17 -6.84
N LEU A 298 1.26 -24.02 -6.15
CA LEU A 298 0.63 -22.77 -6.57
C LEU A 298 1.71 -21.85 -7.17
N GLU A 299 1.54 -21.53 -8.44
CA GLU A 299 2.45 -20.63 -9.16
C GLU A 299 2.34 -19.20 -8.63
N LEU A 300 3.49 -18.53 -8.44
CA LEU A 300 3.56 -17.15 -8.00
C LEU A 300 3.67 -16.21 -9.21
N LEU A 301 2.86 -15.16 -9.25
CA LEU A 301 2.86 -14.21 -10.38
C LEU A 301 4.15 -13.37 -10.47
N VAL A 302 4.80 -13.12 -9.33
CA VAL A 302 5.94 -12.19 -9.22
C VAL A 302 7.17 -12.92 -8.71
N GLU A 303 8.33 -12.63 -9.29
CA GLU A 303 9.62 -13.13 -8.84
C GLU A 303 9.96 -12.65 -7.42
N ASP A 304 10.81 -13.39 -6.68
CA ASP A 304 11.10 -13.11 -5.26
C ASP A 304 11.74 -11.74 -5.04
N ASP A 305 12.66 -11.33 -5.91
CA ASP A 305 13.40 -10.06 -5.82
C ASP A 305 12.47 -8.83 -5.89
N PHE A 306 11.32 -8.98 -6.54
CA PHE A 306 10.34 -7.92 -6.74
C PHE A 306 9.01 -8.18 -6.05
N ALA A 307 8.98 -9.15 -5.15
CA ALA A 307 7.77 -9.47 -4.40
C ALA A 307 7.46 -8.42 -3.33
N SER A 308 6.21 -7.95 -3.31
CA SER A 308 5.73 -7.01 -2.30
C SER A 308 5.77 -7.62 -0.90
N PRO A 309 6.24 -6.88 0.14
CA PRO A 309 6.17 -7.33 1.52
C PRO A 309 4.76 -7.26 2.13
N THR A 310 3.76 -6.79 1.38
CA THR A 310 2.41 -6.51 1.89
C THR A 310 1.31 -7.35 1.27
N VAL A 311 1.57 -7.94 0.11
CA VAL A 311 0.62 -8.76 -0.64
C VAL A 311 1.35 -9.78 -1.47
N THR A 312 0.83 -11.01 -1.52
CA THR A 312 1.31 -12.08 -2.41
C THR A 312 0.21 -12.50 -3.37
N SER A 313 0.53 -12.56 -4.66
CA SER A 313 -0.35 -13.04 -5.72
C SER A 313 0.07 -14.41 -6.21
N PHE A 314 -0.90 -15.27 -6.47
CA PHE A 314 -0.68 -16.60 -7.01
C PHE A 314 -1.74 -16.97 -8.06
N ILE A 315 -1.39 -17.93 -8.92
CA ILE A 315 -2.15 -18.34 -10.09
C ILE A 315 -2.68 -19.75 -9.82
N PRO A 316 -3.99 -19.95 -9.56
CA PRO A 316 -4.60 -21.26 -9.57
C PRO A 316 -4.53 -21.90 -10.97
N THR A 317 -4.63 -23.23 -11.06
CA THR A 317 -4.49 -23.97 -12.33
C THR A 317 -5.53 -23.54 -13.39
N ASP A 318 -6.72 -23.20 -12.94
CA ASP A 318 -7.80 -22.73 -13.80
C ASP A 318 -8.80 -21.84 -13.03
N LYS A 319 -9.84 -21.39 -13.73
CA LYS A 319 -10.88 -20.52 -13.17
C LYS A 319 -11.79 -21.24 -12.15
N ASP A 320 -11.97 -22.53 -12.30
CA ASP A 320 -12.83 -23.32 -11.41
C ASP A 320 -12.12 -23.54 -10.09
N GLU A 321 -10.83 -23.88 -10.09
CA GLU A 321 -10.00 -23.93 -8.90
C GLU A 321 -9.93 -22.57 -8.20
N LEU A 322 -9.71 -21.46 -8.94
CA LEU A 322 -9.74 -20.11 -8.41
C LEU A 322 -11.03 -19.82 -7.64
N THR A 323 -12.16 -20.14 -8.28
CA THR A 323 -13.50 -19.91 -7.71
C THR A 323 -13.72 -20.80 -6.50
N HIS A 324 -13.31 -22.07 -6.57
CA HIS A 324 -13.42 -23.04 -5.48
C HIS A 324 -12.60 -22.61 -4.26
N ILE A 325 -11.30 -22.28 -4.44
CA ILE A 325 -10.43 -21.78 -3.35
C ILE A 325 -11.08 -20.58 -2.67
N LYS A 326 -11.42 -19.54 -3.46
CA LYS A 326 -11.95 -18.29 -2.91
C LYS A 326 -13.28 -18.46 -2.18
N SER A 327 -14.20 -19.25 -2.73
CA SER A 327 -15.51 -19.49 -2.11
C SER A 327 -15.38 -20.35 -0.84
N THR A 328 -14.58 -21.41 -0.88
CA THR A 328 -14.40 -22.33 0.25
C THR A 328 -13.66 -21.68 1.42
N LEU A 329 -12.62 -20.88 1.16
CA LEU A 329 -11.98 -20.04 2.20
C LEU A 329 -13.02 -19.17 2.90
N LYS A 330 -13.91 -18.52 2.15
CA LYS A 330 -14.94 -17.64 2.72
C LYS A 330 -16.04 -18.39 3.46
N THR A 331 -16.55 -19.47 2.90
CA THR A 331 -17.76 -20.13 3.42
C THR A 331 -17.44 -21.17 4.48
N LYS A 332 -16.34 -21.93 4.34
CA LYS A 332 -15.97 -23.04 5.24
C LYS A 332 -15.00 -22.56 6.34
N PHE A 333 -14.08 -21.63 6.02
CA PHE A 333 -13.02 -21.22 6.96
C PHE A 333 -13.15 -19.79 7.48
N ASN A 334 -14.13 -19.01 7.01
CA ASN A 334 -14.31 -17.59 7.34
C ASN A 334 -13.08 -16.70 7.04
N ILE A 335 -12.29 -17.09 6.03
CA ILE A 335 -11.11 -16.36 5.59
C ILE A 335 -11.46 -15.60 4.31
N THR A 336 -11.14 -14.31 4.27
CA THR A 336 -11.41 -13.44 3.11
C THR A 336 -10.10 -13.03 2.47
N ILE A 337 -9.89 -13.45 1.21
CA ILE A 337 -8.79 -13.03 0.34
C ILE A 337 -9.32 -12.29 -0.89
N ALA A 338 -8.44 -11.63 -1.65
CA ALA A 338 -8.82 -10.87 -2.84
C ALA A 338 -8.61 -11.66 -4.14
N GLY A 339 -9.41 -11.38 -5.16
CA GLY A 339 -9.15 -11.80 -6.53
C GLY A 339 -8.33 -10.79 -7.31
N GLY A 340 -7.97 -11.13 -8.56
CA GLY A 340 -7.33 -10.21 -9.49
C GLY A 340 -8.23 -9.03 -9.89
N GLN A 341 -7.61 -7.97 -10.42
CA GLN A 341 -8.26 -6.76 -10.93
C GLN A 341 -7.87 -6.53 -12.41
N GLY A 342 -8.68 -5.76 -13.14
CA GLY A 342 -8.40 -5.41 -14.53
C GLY A 342 -8.10 -6.64 -15.39
N LYS A 343 -6.94 -6.67 -16.05
CA LYS A 343 -6.48 -7.76 -16.92
C LYS A 343 -6.28 -9.11 -16.20
N LEU A 344 -6.10 -9.09 -14.86
CA LEU A 344 -5.89 -10.28 -14.03
C LEU A 344 -7.17 -10.77 -13.33
N LYS A 345 -8.32 -10.12 -13.58
CA LYS A 345 -9.62 -10.56 -13.04
C LYS A 345 -9.95 -12.00 -13.47
N GLY A 346 -10.18 -12.87 -12.49
CA GLY A 346 -10.47 -14.29 -12.74
C GLY A 346 -9.25 -15.13 -13.13
N LYS A 347 -8.02 -14.60 -12.98
CA LYS A 347 -6.77 -15.31 -13.28
C LYS A 347 -5.90 -15.56 -12.06
N ILE A 348 -5.95 -14.66 -11.08
CA ILE A 348 -5.12 -14.73 -9.86
C ILE A 348 -5.95 -14.56 -8.59
N LEU A 349 -5.38 -15.03 -7.49
CA LEU A 349 -5.79 -14.73 -6.12
C LEU A 349 -4.67 -13.95 -5.42
N ARG A 350 -5.05 -13.14 -4.42
CA ARG A 350 -4.10 -12.32 -3.65
C ARG A 350 -4.39 -12.46 -2.17
N ILE A 351 -3.34 -12.74 -1.40
CA ILE A 351 -3.35 -12.74 0.07
C ILE A 351 -2.65 -11.48 0.53
N GLY A 352 -3.37 -10.61 1.25
CA GLY A 352 -2.80 -9.45 1.93
C GLY A 352 -2.21 -9.90 3.27
N HIS A 353 -0.99 -9.48 3.55
CA HIS A 353 -0.28 -9.80 4.79
C HIS A 353 0.39 -8.57 5.41
N MET A 354 -0.27 -7.42 5.24
CA MET A 354 0.19 -6.11 5.74
C MET A 354 -0.42 -5.75 7.09
N GLY A 355 0.27 -4.89 7.81
CA GLY A 355 -0.20 -4.29 9.05
C GLY A 355 -0.18 -5.27 10.24
N LYS A 356 -1.35 -5.50 10.86
CA LYS A 356 -1.48 -6.36 12.06
C LYS A 356 -1.35 -7.86 11.75
N VAL A 357 -1.29 -8.28 10.49
CA VAL A 357 -1.22 -9.70 10.15
C VAL A 357 -0.01 -10.36 10.80
N SER A 358 -0.27 -11.46 11.50
CA SER A 358 0.71 -12.26 12.23
C SER A 358 1.09 -13.54 11.49
N PRO A 359 2.19 -14.22 11.84
CA PRO A 359 2.49 -15.55 11.34
C PRO A 359 1.35 -16.58 11.57
N PHE A 360 0.61 -16.47 12.67
CA PHE A 360 -0.52 -17.38 12.96
C PHE A 360 -1.70 -17.17 12.01
N ASP A 361 -1.95 -15.94 11.57
CA ASP A 361 -2.97 -15.65 10.57
C ASP A 361 -2.62 -16.31 9.22
N ILE A 362 -1.34 -16.32 8.87
CA ILE A 362 -0.86 -16.97 7.66
C ILE A 362 -0.90 -18.49 7.79
N LEU A 363 -0.52 -19.04 8.92
CA LEU A 363 -0.68 -20.48 9.17
C LEU A 363 -2.13 -20.93 9.02
N ALA A 364 -3.09 -20.12 9.48
CA ALA A 364 -4.51 -20.42 9.32
C ALA A 364 -4.94 -20.48 7.84
N VAL A 365 -4.51 -19.54 7.00
CA VAL A 365 -4.86 -19.57 5.56
C VAL A 365 -4.11 -20.66 4.81
N VAL A 366 -2.85 -20.94 5.15
CA VAL A 366 -2.06 -22.04 4.55
C VAL A 366 -2.70 -23.39 4.89
N SER A 367 -3.06 -23.63 6.15
CA SER A 367 -3.77 -24.86 6.57
C SER A 367 -5.09 -25.02 5.84
N ALA A 368 -5.86 -23.93 5.67
CA ALA A 368 -7.11 -23.98 4.91
C ALA A 368 -6.87 -24.32 3.43
N LEU A 369 -5.80 -23.75 2.81
CA LEU A 369 -5.43 -24.06 1.43
C LEU A 369 -5.01 -25.54 1.27
N GLU A 370 -4.25 -26.09 2.21
CA GLU A 370 -3.89 -27.53 2.20
C GLU A 370 -5.12 -28.42 2.14
N VAL A 371 -6.12 -28.16 3.00
CA VAL A 371 -7.37 -28.91 3.01
C VAL A 371 -8.14 -28.74 1.70
N ILE A 372 -8.27 -27.51 1.23
CA ILE A 372 -9.00 -27.18 -0.01
C ILE A 372 -8.38 -27.87 -1.22
N LEU A 373 -7.05 -27.78 -1.36
CA LEU A 373 -6.34 -28.33 -2.50
C LEU A 373 -6.29 -29.86 -2.44
N THR A 374 -6.15 -30.46 -1.23
CA THR A 374 -6.23 -31.91 -1.04
C THR A 374 -7.58 -32.45 -1.50
N ASP A 375 -8.67 -31.80 -1.07
CA ASP A 375 -10.04 -32.19 -1.47
C ASP A 375 -10.29 -31.97 -2.98
N TYR A 376 -9.80 -30.85 -3.53
CA TYR A 376 -10.07 -30.47 -4.93
C TYR A 376 -9.23 -31.28 -5.92
N ARG A 377 -7.91 -31.38 -5.68
CA ARG A 377 -6.95 -32.01 -6.59
C ARG A 377 -6.81 -33.52 -6.36
N GLN A 378 -7.45 -34.10 -5.32
CA GLN A 378 -7.31 -35.51 -4.91
C GLN A 378 -5.84 -35.91 -4.70
N THR A 379 -5.02 -34.99 -4.20
CA THR A 379 -3.58 -35.14 -3.92
C THR A 379 -3.33 -34.64 -2.49
N ASN A 380 -2.53 -35.38 -1.70
CA ASN A 380 -2.30 -35.03 -0.32
C ASN A 380 -1.32 -33.85 -0.19
N TYR A 381 -1.83 -32.69 0.23
CA TYR A 381 -1.06 -31.49 0.56
C TYR A 381 -0.96 -31.22 2.06
N ILE A 382 -1.62 -32.02 2.91
CA ILE A 382 -1.67 -31.78 4.35
C ILE A 382 -0.27 -31.76 4.98
N GLY A 383 0.06 -30.66 5.65
CA GLY A 383 1.33 -30.42 6.32
C GLY A 383 2.45 -29.87 5.42
N GLN A 384 2.30 -29.85 4.10
CA GLN A 384 3.37 -29.45 3.19
C GLN A 384 3.65 -27.94 3.25
N GLY A 385 2.62 -27.12 3.12
CA GLY A 385 2.74 -25.67 3.16
C GLY A 385 3.10 -25.14 4.55
N ILE A 386 2.44 -25.69 5.61
CA ILE A 386 2.72 -25.32 6.99
C ILE A 386 4.18 -25.61 7.36
N THR A 387 4.72 -26.76 6.94
CA THR A 387 6.12 -27.12 7.18
C THR A 387 7.05 -26.09 6.56
N LYS A 388 6.85 -25.74 5.28
CA LYS A 388 7.70 -24.75 4.58
C LYS A 388 7.58 -23.35 5.15
N PHE A 389 6.39 -22.92 5.53
CA PHE A 389 6.21 -21.66 6.24
C PHE A 389 6.99 -21.64 7.56
N SER A 390 6.88 -22.72 8.36
CA SER A 390 7.53 -22.82 9.67
C SER A 390 9.04 -22.87 9.57
N GLU A 391 9.60 -23.53 8.54
CA GLU A 391 11.05 -23.56 8.26
C GLU A 391 11.59 -22.13 8.05
N VAL A 392 10.89 -21.28 7.26
CA VAL A 392 11.30 -19.89 7.03
C VAL A 392 11.21 -19.07 8.31
N ILE A 393 10.12 -19.18 9.07
CA ILE A 393 9.97 -18.44 10.34
C ILE A 393 11.07 -18.84 11.34
N HIS A 394 11.41 -20.13 11.41
CA HIS A 394 12.45 -20.63 12.32
C HIS A 394 13.86 -20.15 11.93
N SER A 395 14.16 -20.05 10.62
CA SER A 395 15.47 -19.60 10.14
C SER A 395 15.73 -18.11 10.37
N GLU A 396 14.68 -17.32 10.58
CA GLU A 396 14.73 -15.87 10.77
C GLU A 396 14.50 -15.42 12.23
N ALA A 397 14.14 -16.37 13.12
CA ALA A 397 13.98 -16.14 14.56
C ALA A 397 15.32 -16.13 15.28
#